data_dfea6f79d300f7f65b09f3de33e2a89f
#
_entry.id   dfea6f79d300f7f65b09f3de33e2a89f
#
_cell.length_a   1.000
_cell.length_b   1.000
_cell.length_c   1.000
_cell.angle_alpha   90.00
_cell.angle_beta   90.00
_cell.angle_gamma   90.00
#
_symmetry.space_group_name_H-M   'P 1'
#
loop_
_entity.id
_entity.type
_entity.pdbx_description
1 polymer ?
#
loop_
_entity_poly.entity_id
_entity_poly.type
_entity_poly.pdbx_seq_one_letter_code
_entity_poly.pdbx_strand_id
1 'polypeptide(L)'
;MPGISRDNDTAVGDLIPSQDSVYANGEYVIVDGNSVVSHAPCPVPASHCSATMGAGSNNVFAEGIAVVNEGDSASCGHTSTGSGDVIVGD
;
A
#
# COMPACT_ATOMS: atom_id res chain seq x y z
N MET A 1 15.30 -1.59 6.24
CA MET A 1 14.21 -0.62 6.40
C MET A 1 13.44 -0.50 5.10
N PRO A 2 12.14 -0.75 5.12
CA PRO A 2 11.36 -0.73 3.89
C PRO A 2 11.03 0.70 3.45
N GLY A 3 10.86 0.87 2.15
CA GLY A 3 10.35 2.12 1.60
C GLY A 3 8.85 2.26 1.85
N ILE A 4 8.37 3.51 1.96
CA ILE A 4 6.96 3.78 2.13
C ILE A 4 6.22 3.58 0.81
N SER A 5 5.05 2.96 0.84
CA SER A 5 4.24 2.76 -0.36
C SER A 5 3.46 4.02 -0.71
N ARG A 6 3.28 4.26 -2.01
CA ARG A 6 2.70 5.50 -2.54
C ARG A 6 1.68 5.20 -3.62
N ASP A 7 0.90 6.22 -3.99
CA ASP A 7 0.15 6.19 -5.24
C ASP A 7 1.13 5.86 -6.38
N ASN A 8 0.76 5.00 -7.28
CA ASN A 8 1.57 4.40 -8.34
C ASN A 8 2.45 3.22 -7.89
N ASP A 9 2.57 2.93 -6.60
CA ASP A 9 3.11 1.65 -6.19
C ASP A 9 2.03 0.58 -6.35
N THR A 10 2.45 -0.68 -6.38
CA THR A 10 1.56 -1.79 -6.72
C THR A 10 1.73 -2.97 -5.78
N ALA A 11 0.65 -3.76 -5.66
CA ALA A 11 0.69 -5.11 -5.10
C ALA A 11 0.06 -6.00 -6.17
N VAL A 12 0.72 -6.10 -7.32
CA VAL A 12 0.28 -6.61 -8.63
C VAL A 12 -0.75 -5.67 -9.26
N GLY A 13 -1.80 -5.26 -8.53
CA GLY A 13 -2.70 -4.20 -8.97
C GLY A 13 -2.26 -2.86 -8.37
N ASP A 14 -2.65 -1.76 -9.00
CA ASP A 14 -2.30 -0.41 -8.52
C ASP A 14 -2.91 -0.15 -7.15
N LEU A 15 -2.15 0.54 -6.28
CA LEU A 15 -2.63 0.95 -4.97
C LEU A 15 -3.37 2.28 -5.10
N ILE A 16 -4.50 2.41 -4.40
CA ILE A 16 -5.34 3.60 -4.46
C ILE A 16 -5.31 4.29 -3.09
N PRO A 17 -4.74 5.52 -2.99
CA PRO A 17 -4.67 6.22 -1.72
C PRO A 17 -6.05 6.72 -1.28
N SER A 18 -6.26 6.82 0.03
CA SER A 18 -7.49 7.36 0.60
C SER A 18 -7.28 8.67 1.35
N GLN A 19 -6.05 9.14 1.46
CA GLN A 19 -5.72 10.41 2.11
C GLN A 19 -4.99 11.32 1.11
N ASP A 20 -5.02 12.61 1.34
CA ASP A 20 -4.48 13.59 0.42
C ASP A 20 -3.64 14.67 1.10
N SER A 21 -3.13 14.39 2.29
CA SER A 21 -2.33 15.38 3.05
C SER A 21 -0.89 14.95 3.27
N VAL A 22 -0.55 13.67 3.12
CA VAL A 22 0.81 13.16 3.36
C VAL A 22 1.35 12.57 2.06
N TYR A 23 2.54 13.01 1.68
CA TYR A 23 3.16 12.68 0.40
C TYR A 23 4.53 12.05 0.62
N ALA A 24 4.94 11.21 -0.32
CA ALA A 24 6.31 10.73 -0.46
C ALA A 24 6.68 10.81 -1.95
N ASN A 25 7.80 11.45 -2.27
CA ASN A 25 8.22 11.66 -3.65
C ASN A 25 7.16 12.38 -4.51
N GLY A 26 6.35 13.25 -3.89
CA GLY A 26 5.31 13.98 -4.59
C GLY A 26 4.03 13.19 -4.83
N GLU A 27 3.91 12.01 -4.27
CA GLU A 27 2.73 11.15 -4.45
C GLU A 27 2.10 10.83 -3.09
N TYR A 28 0.78 10.63 -3.07
CA TYR A 28 0.06 10.32 -1.84
C TYR A 28 0.55 9.00 -1.25
N VAL A 29 0.71 8.99 0.06
CA VAL A 29 1.13 7.79 0.81
C VAL A 29 -0.05 6.84 0.96
N ILE A 30 0.23 5.54 0.86
CA ILE A 30 -0.76 4.48 1.04
C ILE A 30 -0.85 4.11 2.52
N VAL A 31 -2.06 3.97 3.03
CA VAL A 31 -2.31 3.61 4.42
C VAL A 31 -3.09 2.29 4.51
N ASP A 32 -3.14 1.73 5.71
CA ASP A 32 -3.87 0.49 5.98
C ASP A 32 -5.31 0.60 5.47
N GLY A 33 -5.77 -0.45 4.81
CA GLY A 33 -7.12 -0.51 4.26
C GLY A 33 -7.28 0.08 2.87
N ASN A 34 -6.25 0.68 2.29
CA ASN A 34 -6.33 1.22 0.94
C ASN A 34 -6.55 0.11 -0.08
N SER A 35 -7.36 0.41 -1.10
CA SER A 35 -7.75 -0.56 -2.11
C SER A 35 -6.60 -0.88 -3.06
N VAL A 36 -6.61 -2.12 -3.56
CA VAL A 36 -5.75 -2.55 -4.67
C VAL A 36 -6.67 -2.76 -5.87
N VAL A 37 -6.31 -2.19 -7.00
CA VAL A 37 -7.08 -2.34 -8.24
C VAL A 37 -7.19 -3.82 -8.58
N SER A 38 -8.37 -4.23 -9.06
CA SER A 38 -8.63 -5.59 -9.50
C SER A 38 -7.55 -6.06 -10.48
N HIS A 39 -7.03 -7.25 -10.27
CA HIS A 39 -5.92 -7.79 -11.05
C HIS A 39 -6.04 -9.32 -11.18
N ALA A 40 -5.34 -9.90 -12.14
CA ALA A 40 -5.32 -11.34 -12.29
C ALA A 40 -4.74 -11.99 -11.02
N PRO A 41 -5.26 -13.15 -10.60
CA PRO A 41 -6.21 -14.04 -11.28
C PRO A 41 -7.69 -13.75 -11.05
N CYS A 42 -8.08 -12.53 -10.68
CA CYS A 42 -9.49 -12.18 -10.63
C CYS A 42 -10.21 -12.65 -11.91
N PRO A 43 -11.42 -13.22 -11.87
CA PRO A 43 -12.29 -13.31 -10.71
C PRO A 43 -12.11 -14.57 -9.82
N VAL A 44 -11.17 -15.44 -10.15
CA VAL A 44 -10.95 -16.66 -9.37
C VAL A 44 -9.47 -16.76 -9.04
N PRO A 45 -9.10 -16.62 -7.74
CA PRO A 45 -9.97 -16.36 -6.60
C PRO A 45 -10.44 -14.90 -6.52
N ALA A 46 -11.63 -14.70 -5.97
CA ALA A 46 -12.27 -13.38 -5.89
C ALA A 46 -11.50 -12.39 -4.99
N SER A 47 -10.58 -12.86 -4.15
CA SER A 47 -9.77 -12.01 -3.29
C SER A 47 -8.94 -11.00 -4.08
N HIS A 48 -8.65 -11.29 -5.36
CA HIS A 48 -7.90 -10.38 -6.22
C HIS A 48 -8.77 -9.31 -6.88
N CYS A 49 -10.10 -9.38 -6.71
CA CYS A 49 -11.02 -8.41 -7.31
C CYS A 49 -11.24 -7.19 -6.43
N SER A 50 -11.07 -7.30 -5.12
CA SER A 50 -11.31 -6.22 -4.17
C SER A 50 -10.35 -6.28 -3.00
N ALA A 51 -9.08 -6.51 -3.28
CA ALA A 51 -8.05 -6.61 -2.26
C ALA A 51 -7.82 -5.25 -1.59
N THR A 52 -7.41 -5.29 -0.33
CA THR A 52 -6.99 -4.11 0.42
C THR A 52 -5.64 -4.35 1.06
N MET A 53 -4.90 -3.27 1.30
CA MET A 53 -3.58 -3.37 1.90
C MET A 53 -3.68 -3.48 3.42
N GLY A 54 -2.78 -4.29 4.00
CA GLY A 54 -2.53 -4.31 5.42
C GLY A 54 -1.28 -3.51 5.73
N ALA A 55 -1.29 -2.76 6.84
CA ALA A 55 -0.15 -1.95 7.22
C ALA A 55 0.88 -2.75 8.01
N GLY A 56 2.15 -2.46 7.78
CA GLY A 56 3.25 -3.06 8.53
C GLY A 56 3.90 -2.12 9.52
N SER A 57 3.68 -0.82 9.42
CA SER A 57 4.31 0.15 10.30
C SER A 57 3.61 0.22 11.65
N ASN A 58 4.42 0.23 12.72
CA ASN A 58 3.91 0.42 14.08
C ASN A 58 4.20 1.85 14.58
N ASN A 59 4.94 2.63 13.84
CA ASN A 59 5.46 3.92 14.31
C ASN A 59 5.08 5.10 13.42
N VAL A 60 4.74 4.86 12.15
CA VAL A 60 4.50 5.92 11.18
C VAL A 60 3.06 5.88 10.73
N PHE A 61 2.38 7.02 10.84
CA PHE A 61 0.96 7.14 10.53
C PHE A 61 0.73 8.34 9.60
N ALA A 62 -0.26 8.22 8.73
CA ALA A 62 -0.77 9.32 7.92
C ALA A 62 -2.24 9.51 8.26
N GLU A 63 -2.61 10.71 8.71
CA GLU A 63 -3.98 11.02 9.16
C GLU A 63 -4.50 10.03 10.22
N GLY A 64 -3.60 9.58 11.11
CA GLY A 64 -3.96 8.67 12.18
C GLY A 64 -4.06 7.20 11.79
N ILE A 65 -3.73 6.85 10.54
CA ILE A 65 -3.80 5.48 10.05
C ILE A 65 -2.39 5.02 9.70
N ALA A 66 -2.03 3.79 10.10
CA ALA A 66 -0.70 3.25 9.86
C ALA A 66 -0.38 3.20 8.36
N VAL A 67 0.84 3.60 8.00
CA VAL A 67 1.26 3.59 6.59
C VAL A 67 1.65 2.20 6.15
N VAL A 68 1.48 1.93 4.84
CA VAL A 68 1.90 0.70 4.19
C VAL A 68 3.34 0.85 3.74
N ASN A 69 4.13 -0.20 3.96
CA ASN A 69 5.53 -0.26 3.58
C ASN A 69 5.74 -1.24 2.44
N GLU A 70 6.85 -1.08 1.74
CA GLU A 70 7.30 -2.07 0.78
C GLU A 70 7.37 -3.46 1.44
N GLY A 71 6.78 -4.45 0.79
CA GLY A 71 6.76 -5.81 1.31
C GLY A 71 5.54 -6.14 2.17
N ASP A 72 4.70 -5.16 2.51
CA ASP A 72 3.47 -5.42 3.23
C ASP A 72 2.47 -6.14 2.32
N SER A 73 1.67 -7.02 2.92
CA SER A 73 0.77 -7.88 2.15
C SER A 73 -0.60 -7.27 1.98
N ALA A 74 -1.18 -7.42 0.79
CA ALA A 74 -2.59 -7.17 0.56
C ALA A 74 -3.41 -8.37 1.04
N SER A 75 -4.72 -8.21 1.14
CA SER A 75 -5.63 -9.29 1.55
C SER A 75 -5.58 -10.48 0.59
N CYS A 76 -5.16 -10.26 -0.65
CA CYS A 76 -5.00 -11.31 -1.65
C CYS A 76 -3.64 -12.02 -1.57
N GLY A 77 -2.74 -11.58 -0.70
CA GLY A 77 -1.43 -12.19 -0.52
C GLY A 77 -0.31 -11.55 -1.31
N HIS A 78 -0.59 -10.63 -2.22
CA HIS A 78 0.45 -9.94 -2.97
C HIS A 78 1.11 -8.86 -2.10
N THR A 79 2.41 -8.65 -2.28
CA THR A 79 3.15 -7.66 -1.51
C THR A 79 3.30 -6.36 -2.32
N SER A 80 3.37 -5.23 -1.59
CA SER A 80 3.48 -3.92 -2.21
C SER A 80 4.91 -3.56 -2.55
N THR A 81 5.06 -2.68 -3.56
CA THR A 81 6.30 -1.96 -3.79
C THR A 81 6.31 -0.68 -2.95
N GLY A 82 7.43 0.02 -2.94
CA GLY A 82 7.56 1.25 -2.18
C GLY A 82 8.70 2.13 -2.68
N SER A 83 8.85 3.27 -2.02
CA SER A 83 9.88 4.26 -2.37
C SER A 83 11.29 3.72 -2.14
N GLY A 84 12.21 4.06 -3.04
CA GLY A 84 13.64 3.86 -2.81
C GLY A 84 14.27 4.97 -1.99
N ASP A 85 13.59 6.09 -1.79
CA ASP A 85 14.13 7.29 -1.16
C ASP A 85 13.51 7.61 0.19
N VAL A 86 12.23 7.32 0.37
CA VAL A 86 11.52 7.61 1.62
C VAL A 86 11.34 6.30 2.38
N ILE A 87 12.04 6.18 3.48
CA ILE A 87 12.19 4.93 4.23
C ILE A 87 11.42 5.01 5.53
N VAL A 88 10.69 3.95 5.85
CA VAL A 88 9.98 3.82 7.12
C VAL A 88 10.90 3.16 8.13
N GLY A 89 10.97 3.72 9.34
CA GLY A 89 11.96 3.37 10.34
C GLY A 89 11.60 2.22 11.28
N ASP A 90 10.67 1.35 10.92
CA ASP A 90 10.33 0.24 11.80
C ASP A 90 10.62 -1.16 11.25
#